data_6cf0e2c618b80fe89ca32d30ade94995
#
_entry.id   6cf0e2c618b80fe89ca32d30ade94995
#
_cell.length_a   1.000
_cell.length_b   1.000
_cell.length_c   1.000
_cell.angle_alpha   90.00
_cell.angle_beta   90.00
_cell.angle_gamma   90.00
#
_symmetry.space_group_name_H-M   'P 1'
#
loop_
_entity.id
_entity.type
_entity.pdbx_description
1 polymer ?
#
loop_
_entity_poly.entity_id
_entity_poly.type
_entity_poly.pdbx_seq_one_letter_code
_entity_poly.pdbx_strand_id
1 'polypeptide(L)'
;MCLAGLVLAGGAGQPHADEAAAAPGSETGMVRMSLPQAQALAQQALRQGQPRTAYELTEGLLAADPDNGHAHFLRAHALGQLKDYRTGRKSAARAYRVANTDVQRFEAAKLAAELSFADDSYTVSQLWLRRAVHYAPTEQLRSQYVKAFRNVRRTNPLRFELQFSVNPSDNVNNGSNSPYNLIEGSPLVGTLSPSARAISGVVAKTDIRGAYRVWKGDGQETHITGRLLSREIRFNDPVPGISGSDISSLRAQLGLRHLWAPGKSGYWSFDINGGRTWYGGSPYYDFAGVGVQRLQKLTDRLNLSLGTHVEEQFDKTVPVTDATVYSVFTGLSYALGTGGELGAQLQFRDIDSDGRNRASQQWSVVATYTLGRQIGPAEVSVSLGHSILDYEQYWVILPVRGGRTDESWFGGVTATFKDYSYMGFVPVVSVNAEKSRSNISRFDVDQTAVSFGIRSEF
;
A
#
# COMPACT_ATOMS: atom_id res chain seq x y z
N MET A 1 10.91 -11.92 -51.22
CA MET A 1 11.39 -11.04 -50.17
C MET A 1 12.57 -11.75 -49.50
N CYS A 2 13.81 -11.34 -49.87
CA CYS A 2 15.02 -12.01 -49.41
C CYS A 2 15.38 -11.55 -48.00
N LEU A 3 15.41 -12.46 -47.05
CA LEU A 3 16.01 -12.29 -45.74
C LEU A 3 17.55 -12.31 -45.87
N ALA A 4 18.19 -11.16 -45.64
CA ALA A 4 19.63 -11.09 -45.48
C ALA A 4 19.97 -11.60 -44.06
N GLY A 5 20.59 -12.75 -43.93
CA GLY A 5 21.07 -13.28 -42.69
C GLY A 5 22.39 -12.61 -42.24
N LEU A 6 22.39 -12.06 -41.03
CA LEU A 6 23.60 -11.53 -40.39
C LEU A 6 24.31 -12.66 -39.64
N VAL A 7 25.57 -12.96 -39.98
CA VAL A 7 26.40 -13.94 -39.27
C VAL A 7 27.53 -13.20 -38.54
N LEU A 8 27.58 -13.36 -37.24
CA LEU A 8 28.62 -12.83 -36.36
C LEU A 8 29.66 -13.95 -36.07
N ALA A 9 30.90 -13.72 -36.40
CA ALA A 9 32.01 -14.66 -36.13
C ALA A 9 33.04 -14.02 -35.21
N GLY A 10 33.36 -14.70 -34.10
CA GLY A 10 34.54 -14.42 -33.29
C GLY A 10 35.64 -15.46 -33.59
N GLY A 11 36.87 -15.01 -33.75
CA GLY A 11 38.03 -15.92 -33.87
C GLY A 11 39.24 -15.27 -34.52
N ALA A 12 40.35 -15.22 -33.80
CA ALA A 12 41.64 -14.74 -34.27
C ALA A 12 42.40 -15.86 -34.96
N GLY A 13 43.05 -15.57 -36.09
CA GLY A 13 43.99 -16.49 -36.76
C GLY A 13 44.64 -15.85 -37.99
N GLN A 14 45.93 -15.83 -38.03
CA GLN A 14 46.80 -15.15 -39.00
C GLN A 14 46.81 -15.79 -40.41
N PRO A 15 47.42 -15.15 -41.42
CA PRO A 15 47.10 -15.33 -42.82
C PRO A 15 48.05 -16.30 -43.53
N HIS A 16 47.55 -17.00 -44.54
CA HIS A 16 48.34 -17.46 -45.70
C HIS A 16 47.64 -17.06 -46.99
N ALA A 17 48.38 -16.37 -47.81
CA ALA A 17 48.03 -16.05 -49.19
C ALA A 17 48.06 -17.33 -50.05
N ASP A 18 47.03 -17.49 -50.87
CA ASP A 18 47.24 -18.09 -52.21
C ASP A 18 46.14 -17.56 -53.15
N GLU A 19 46.61 -17.25 -54.36
CA GLU A 19 45.91 -16.50 -55.39
C GLU A 19 45.21 -17.48 -56.33
N ALA A 20 43.91 -17.42 -56.49
CA ALA A 20 43.23 -17.98 -57.65
C ALA A 20 41.98 -17.18 -57.99
N ALA A 21 41.98 -16.59 -59.15
CA ALA A 21 40.87 -15.82 -59.73
C ALA A 21 39.65 -16.72 -60.00
N ALA A 22 38.48 -16.34 -59.53
CA ALA A 22 37.18 -16.88 -59.94
C ALA A 22 36.17 -15.76 -60.18
N ALA A 23 35.37 -15.90 -61.21
CA ALA A 23 34.41 -14.96 -61.79
C ALA A 23 33.36 -14.40 -60.83
N PRO A 24 32.71 -13.23 -61.14
CA PRO A 24 31.76 -12.59 -60.25
C PRO A 24 30.43 -13.31 -60.27
N GLY A 25 30.22 -14.19 -59.27
CA GLY A 25 28.90 -14.65 -58.86
C GLY A 25 28.27 -13.60 -57.96
N SER A 26 26.98 -13.28 -58.17
CA SER A 26 26.18 -12.37 -57.40
C SER A 26 26.10 -12.83 -55.92
N GLU A 27 27.04 -12.39 -55.11
CA GLU A 27 26.96 -12.54 -53.65
C GLU A 27 25.89 -11.62 -53.10
N THR A 28 24.78 -12.20 -52.67
CA THR A 28 23.87 -11.56 -51.71
C THR A 28 24.74 -11.13 -50.52
N GLY A 29 25.01 -9.81 -50.41
CA GLY A 29 26.05 -9.28 -49.53
C GLY A 29 25.72 -9.50 -48.05
N MET A 30 26.26 -10.57 -47.48
CA MET A 30 26.40 -10.69 -46.03
C MET A 30 27.56 -9.79 -45.57
N VAL A 31 27.21 -8.71 -44.88
CA VAL A 31 28.20 -7.85 -44.25
C VAL A 31 28.56 -8.44 -42.89
N ARG A 32 29.79 -8.93 -42.72
CA ARG A 32 30.33 -9.36 -41.41
C ARG A 32 30.68 -8.12 -40.59
N MET A 33 30.09 -7.99 -39.40
CA MET A 33 30.29 -6.88 -38.48
C MET A 33 30.72 -7.40 -37.11
N SER A 34 31.59 -6.67 -36.40
CA SER A 34 31.83 -6.93 -34.99
C SER A 34 30.65 -6.47 -34.14
N LEU A 35 30.47 -7.04 -32.93
CA LEU A 35 29.41 -6.64 -31.99
C LEU A 35 29.40 -5.13 -31.72
N PRO A 36 30.54 -4.45 -31.44
CA PRO A 36 30.56 -3.01 -31.24
C PRO A 36 30.15 -2.20 -32.48
N GLN A 37 30.52 -2.64 -33.68
CA GLN A 37 30.10 -2.00 -34.93
C GLN A 37 28.61 -2.12 -35.16
N ALA A 38 28.03 -3.29 -34.94
CA ALA A 38 26.58 -3.51 -35.04
C ALA A 38 25.79 -2.67 -34.00
N GLN A 39 26.31 -2.55 -32.79
CA GLN A 39 25.72 -1.68 -31.76
C GLN A 39 25.74 -0.20 -32.15
N ALA A 40 26.89 0.29 -32.64
CA ALA A 40 27.04 1.68 -33.09
C ALA A 40 26.12 1.99 -34.28
N LEU A 41 25.98 1.05 -35.23
CA LEU A 41 25.09 1.19 -36.38
C LEU A 41 23.61 1.16 -35.97
N ALA A 42 23.21 0.29 -35.04
CA ALA A 42 21.84 0.28 -34.51
C ALA A 42 21.50 1.61 -33.80
N GLN A 43 22.44 2.15 -33.03
CA GLN A 43 22.29 3.46 -32.38
C GLN A 43 22.19 4.60 -33.40
N GLN A 44 23.00 4.55 -34.46
CA GLN A 44 22.93 5.53 -35.56
C GLN A 44 21.59 5.45 -36.30
N ALA A 45 21.13 4.24 -36.63
CA ALA A 45 19.83 4.04 -37.28
C ALA A 45 18.66 4.60 -36.45
N LEU A 46 18.69 4.45 -35.12
CA LEU A 46 17.69 5.07 -34.23
C LEU A 46 17.73 6.62 -34.31
N ARG A 47 18.91 7.21 -34.31
CA ARG A 47 19.07 8.67 -34.43
C ARG A 47 18.61 9.22 -35.78
N GLN A 48 18.71 8.41 -36.83
CA GLN A 48 18.28 8.76 -38.19
C GLN A 48 16.81 8.45 -38.47
N GLY A 49 16.03 7.99 -37.46
CA GLY A 49 14.64 7.66 -37.63
C GLY A 49 14.40 6.39 -38.45
N GLN A 50 15.36 5.45 -38.44
CA GLN A 50 15.30 4.14 -39.11
C GLN A 50 15.10 3.01 -38.09
N PRO A 51 13.96 2.95 -37.38
CA PRO A 51 13.75 2.01 -36.27
C PRO A 51 13.71 0.56 -36.72
N ARG A 52 13.30 0.28 -37.97
CA ARG A 52 13.25 -1.09 -38.50
C ARG A 52 14.65 -1.66 -38.69
N THR A 53 15.55 -0.88 -39.27
CA THR A 53 16.96 -1.26 -39.42
C THR A 53 17.63 -1.47 -38.06
N ALA A 54 17.36 -0.57 -37.11
CA ALA A 54 17.86 -0.72 -35.75
C ALA A 54 17.34 -2.01 -35.09
N TYR A 55 16.07 -2.33 -35.26
CA TYR A 55 15.47 -3.56 -34.74
C TYR A 55 16.15 -4.82 -35.32
N GLU A 56 16.31 -4.88 -36.65
CA GLU A 56 16.96 -6.02 -37.33
C GLU A 56 18.42 -6.21 -36.89
N LEU A 57 19.17 -5.13 -36.72
CA LEU A 57 20.54 -5.17 -36.17
C LEU A 57 20.54 -5.70 -34.72
N THR A 58 19.58 -5.30 -33.89
CA THR A 58 19.50 -5.79 -32.50
C THR A 58 19.08 -7.27 -32.41
N GLU A 59 18.29 -7.80 -33.35
CA GLU A 59 18.01 -9.24 -33.43
C GLU A 59 19.29 -10.04 -33.69
N GLY A 60 20.15 -9.56 -34.61
CA GLY A 60 21.48 -10.19 -34.86
C GLY A 60 22.39 -10.13 -33.64
N LEU A 61 22.40 -8.95 -32.92
CA LEU A 61 23.17 -8.82 -31.68
C LEU A 61 22.69 -9.78 -30.59
N LEU A 62 21.39 -9.95 -30.43
CA LEU A 62 20.78 -10.83 -29.43
C LEU A 62 20.85 -12.31 -29.80
N ALA A 63 20.94 -12.63 -31.08
CA ALA A 63 21.23 -13.99 -31.53
C ALA A 63 22.67 -14.42 -31.17
N ALA A 64 23.64 -13.50 -31.20
CA ALA A 64 25.02 -13.74 -30.81
C ALA A 64 25.23 -13.71 -29.29
N ASP A 65 24.57 -12.80 -28.60
CA ASP A 65 24.62 -12.63 -27.13
C ASP A 65 23.21 -12.30 -26.56
N PRO A 66 22.45 -13.32 -26.12
CA PRO A 66 21.09 -13.16 -25.60
C PRO A 66 20.99 -12.32 -24.34
N ASP A 67 22.09 -12.11 -23.62
CA ASP A 67 22.15 -11.32 -22.39
C ASP A 67 22.78 -9.94 -22.59
N ASN A 68 22.94 -9.51 -23.83
CA ASN A 68 23.48 -8.19 -24.16
C ASN A 68 22.49 -7.09 -23.74
N GLY A 69 22.73 -6.49 -22.58
CA GLY A 69 21.86 -5.45 -22.00
C GLY A 69 21.71 -4.22 -22.90
N HIS A 70 22.80 -3.83 -23.60
CA HIS A 70 22.76 -2.68 -24.51
C HIS A 70 21.94 -2.99 -25.78
N ALA A 71 22.04 -4.19 -26.32
CA ALA A 71 21.22 -4.61 -27.46
C ALA A 71 19.73 -4.65 -27.10
N HIS A 72 19.36 -5.18 -25.91
CA HIS A 72 17.99 -5.12 -25.40
C HIS A 72 17.49 -3.68 -25.23
N PHE A 73 18.32 -2.76 -24.77
CA PHE A 73 17.98 -1.35 -24.61
C PHE A 73 17.73 -0.67 -25.97
N LEU A 74 18.60 -0.89 -26.96
CA LEU A 74 18.43 -0.36 -28.32
C LEU A 74 17.19 -0.97 -29.00
N ARG A 75 16.94 -2.28 -28.81
CA ARG A 75 15.75 -2.95 -29.31
C ARG A 75 14.47 -2.33 -28.72
N ALA A 76 14.49 -2.01 -27.43
CA ALA A 76 13.35 -1.37 -26.77
C ALA A 76 13.05 0.01 -27.39
N HIS A 77 14.09 0.79 -27.67
CA HIS A 77 13.95 2.08 -28.37
C HIS A 77 13.40 1.91 -29.79
N ALA A 78 13.93 0.95 -30.57
CA ALA A 78 13.46 0.65 -31.92
C ALA A 78 11.96 0.30 -31.93
N LEU A 79 11.59 -0.63 -31.07
CA LEU A 79 10.18 -1.05 -30.92
C LEU A 79 9.27 0.09 -30.43
N GLY A 80 9.78 0.97 -29.57
CA GLY A 80 9.06 2.19 -29.15
C GLY A 80 8.76 3.13 -30.31
N GLN A 81 9.74 3.37 -31.21
CA GLN A 81 9.53 4.16 -32.42
C GLN A 81 8.61 3.46 -33.44
N LEU A 82 8.62 2.14 -33.47
CA LEU A 82 7.70 1.33 -34.28
C LEU A 82 6.30 1.20 -33.67
N LYS A 83 6.06 1.79 -32.49
CA LYS A 83 4.81 1.76 -31.72
C LYS A 83 4.43 0.35 -31.19
N ASP A 84 5.35 -0.61 -31.23
CA ASP A 84 5.19 -1.90 -30.51
C ASP A 84 5.65 -1.73 -29.05
N TYR A 85 4.89 -0.95 -28.31
CA TYR A 85 5.21 -0.57 -26.94
C TYR A 85 5.31 -1.76 -25.99
N ARG A 86 4.43 -2.76 -26.20
CA ARG A 86 4.38 -3.95 -25.32
C ARG A 86 5.63 -4.82 -25.45
N THR A 87 6.08 -5.09 -26.69
CA THR A 87 7.33 -5.86 -26.93
C THR A 87 8.56 -5.03 -26.54
N GLY A 88 8.54 -3.72 -26.86
CA GLY A 88 9.59 -2.79 -26.43
C GLY A 88 9.78 -2.77 -24.92
N ARG A 89 8.68 -2.71 -24.15
CA ARG A 89 8.72 -2.81 -22.69
C ARG A 89 9.34 -4.11 -22.18
N LYS A 90 9.04 -5.26 -22.82
CA LYS A 90 9.66 -6.54 -22.46
C LYS A 90 11.18 -6.51 -22.70
N SER A 91 11.64 -5.88 -23.79
CA SER A 91 13.05 -5.69 -24.08
C SER A 91 13.72 -4.76 -23.06
N ALA A 92 13.10 -3.62 -22.71
CA ALA A 92 13.60 -2.74 -21.66
C ALA A 92 13.66 -3.45 -20.29
N ALA A 93 12.66 -4.27 -19.96
CA ALA A 93 12.66 -5.09 -18.75
C ALA A 93 13.79 -6.14 -18.73
N ARG A 94 14.18 -6.67 -19.90
CA ARG A 94 15.34 -7.57 -19.99
C ARG A 94 16.63 -6.77 -19.81
N ALA A 95 16.78 -5.61 -20.48
CA ALA A 95 17.90 -4.71 -20.28
C ALA A 95 18.11 -4.36 -18.79
N TYR A 96 17.03 -4.04 -18.07
CA TYR A 96 17.07 -3.79 -16.63
C TYR A 96 17.59 -4.98 -15.81
N ARG A 97 17.16 -6.20 -16.15
CA ARG A 97 17.57 -7.42 -15.42
C ARG A 97 19.03 -7.79 -15.59
N VAL A 98 19.56 -7.57 -16.80
CA VAL A 98 20.96 -7.89 -17.14
C VAL A 98 21.91 -6.70 -16.95
N ALA A 99 21.41 -5.56 -16.48
CA ALA A 99 22.21 -4.37 -16.24
C ALA A 99 23.25 -4.58 -15.14
N ASN A 100 24.48 -4.16 -15.38
CA ASN A 100 25.61 -4.30 -14.47
C ASN A 100 25.80 -3.07 -13.57
N THR A 101 25.25 -1.90 -13.97
CA THR A 101 25.39 -0.63 -13.23
C THR A 101 24.03 -0.04 -12.90
N ASP A 102 23.97 0.78 -11.85
CA ASP A 102 22.74 1.47 -11.44
C ASP A 102 22.27 2.48 -12.49
N VAL A 103 23.18 3.10 -13.23
CA VAL A 103 22.86 3.99 -14.35
C VAL A 103 22.15 3.22 -15.47
N GLN A 104 22.63 2.02 -15.82
CA GLN A 104 21.96 1.16 -16.80
C GLN A 104 20.58 0.71 -16.31
N ARG A 105 20.43 0.37 -15.02
CA ARG A 105 19.11 0.06 -14.41
C ARG A 105 18.18 1.24 -14.48
N PHE A 106 18.67 2.43 -14.17
CA PHE A 106 17.89 3.66 -14.25
C PHE A 106 17.37 3.90 -15.68
N GLU A 107 18.25 3.89 -16.69
CA GLU A 107 17.87 4.16 -18.08
C GLU A 107 16.89 3.09 -18.62
N ALA A 108 17.11 1.83 -18.32
CA ALA A 108 16.23 0.74 -18.73
C ALA A 108 14.87 0.83 -18.04
N ALA A 109 14.82 1.17 -16.75
CA ALA A 109 13.57 1.37 -16.01
C ALA A 109 12.77 2.58 -16.52
N LYS A 110 13.45 3.68 -16.81
CA LYS A 110 12.88 4.88 -17.44
C LYS A 110 12.21 4.54 -18.77
N LEU A 111 12.95 3.88 -19.67
CA LEU A 111 12.41 3.48 -20.97
C LEU A 111 11.21 2.52 -20.83
N ALA A 112 11.30 1.55 -19.93
CA ALA A 112 10.18 0.66 -19.65
C ALA A 112 8.95 1.40 -19.13
N ALA A 113 9.14 2.47 -18.34
CA ALA A 113 8.05 3.32 -17.86
C ALA A 113 7.41 4.13 -18.99
N GLU A 114 8.22 4.73 -19.87
CA GLU A 114 7.77 5.51 -21.02
C GLU A 114 6.95 4.62 -21.99
N LEU A 115 7.47 3.44 -22.33
CA LEU A 115 6.78 2.48 -23.19
C LEU A 115 5.48 1.96 -22.56
N SER A 116 5.48 1.76 -21.22
CA SER A 116 4.26 1.36 -20.51
C SER A 116 3.20 2.47 -20.52
N PHE A 117 3.64 3.72 -20.40
CA PHE A 117 2.73 4.88 -20.47
C PHE A 117 2.13 5.02 -21.87
N ALA A 118 2.94 4.85 -22.93
CA ALA A 118 2.50 4.88 -24.33
C ALA A 118 1.55 3.72 -24.70
N ASP A 119 1.61 2.60 -23.98
CA ASP A 119 0.71 1.42 -24.09
C ASP A 119 -0.53 1.56 -23.16
N ASP A 120 -0.81 2.74 -22.60
CA ASP A 120 -1.86 2.98 -21.60
C ASP A 120 -1.80 2.06 -20.37
N SER A 121 -0.69 1.36 -20.20
CA SER A 121 -0.42 0.47 -19.05
C SER A 121 0.08 1.27 -17.84
N TYR A 122 -0.74 2.23 -17.35
CA TYR A 122 -0.35 3.21 -16.33
C TYR A 122 0.16 2.59 -15.03
N THR A 123 -0.47 1.51 -14.56
CA THR A 123 -0.02 0.80 -13.34
C THR A 123 1.39 0.22 -13.53
N VAL A 124 1.67 -0.35 -14.70
CA VAL A 124 2.99 -0.90 -15.03
C VAL A 124 4.02 0.23 -15.17
N SER A 125 3.62 1.36 -15.79
CA SER A 125 4.44 2.57 -15.87
C SER A 125 4.84 3.06 -14.47
N GLN A 126 3.89 3.12 -13.52
CA GLN A 126 4.19 3.49 -12.13
C GLN A 126 5.17 2.54 -11.45
N LEU A 127 5.06 1.21 -11.67
CA LEU A 127 6.01 0.25 -11.12
C LEU A 127 7.42 0.45 -11.68
N TRP A 128 7.55 0.79 -12.95
CA TRP A 128 8.84 1.10 -13.56
C TRP A 128 9.39 2.46 -13.12
N LEU A 129 8.53 3.47 -12.96
CA LEU A 129 8.94 4.77 -12.41
C LEU A 129 9.48 4.64 -10.97
N ARG A 130 8.92 3.77 -10.13
CA ARG A 130 9.48 3.50 -8.79
C ARG A 130 10.90 2.94 -8.86
N ARG A 131 11.16 2.02 -9.83
CA ARG A 131 12.52 1.51 -10.07
C ARG A 131 13.46 2.60 -10.57
N ALA A 132 13.00 3.45 -11.51
CA ALA A 132 13.78 4.57 -11.98
C ALA A 132 14.12 5.56 -10.85
N VAL A 133 13.16 5.89 -9.97
CA VAL A 133 13.40 6.74 -8.79
C VAL A 133 14.44 6.12 -7.86
N HIS A 134 14.40 4.80 -7.65
CA HIS A 134 15.34 4.11 -6.76
C HIS A 134 16.79 4.16 -7.29
N TYR A 135 16.99 4.01 -8.62
CA TYR A 135 18.31 4.00 -9.25
C TYR A 135 18.70 5.35 -9.84
N ALA A 136 17.97 6.43 -9.55
CA ALA A 136 18.27 7.75 -10.07
C ALA A 136 19.65 8.21 -9.62
N PRO A 137 20.58 8.58 -10.56
CA PRO A 137 21.96 8.90 -10.24
C PRO A 137 22.13 10.22 -9.50
N THR A 138 21.13 11.12 -9.54
CA THR A 138 21.16 12.42 -8.86
C THR A 138 19.81 12.71 -8.20
N GLU A 139 19.82 13.53 -7.13
CA GLU A 139 18.60 13.96 -6.45
C GLU A 139 17.68 14.78 -7.36
N GLN A 140 18.24 15.53 -8.31
CA GLN A 140 17.46 16.27 -9.31
C GLN A 140 16.65 15.31 -10.19
N LEU A 141 17.27 14.25 -10.72
CA LEU A 141 16.60 13.22 -11.52
C LEU A 141 15.58 12.47 -10.65
N ARG A 142 15.94 12.09 -9.43
CA ARG A 142 15.02 11.47 -8.48
C ARG A 142 13.75 12.30 -8.32
N SER A 143 13.89 13.59 -8.03
CA SER A 143 12.76 14.52 -7.88
C SER A 143 11.92 14.62 -9.16
N GLN A 144 12.56 14.66 -10.34
CA GLN A 144 11.89 14.68 -11.64
C GLN A 144 11.02 13.42 -11.85
N TYR A 145 11.55 12.23 -11.55
CA TYR A 145 10.82 10.98 -11.75
C TYR A 145 9.76 10.73 -10.68
N VAL A 146 9.91 11.27 -9.46
CA VAL A 146 8.82 11.35 -8.48
C VAL A 146 7.66 12.20 -9.01
N LYS A 147 7.95 13.34 -9.66
CA LYS A 147 6.91 14.15 -10.31
C LYS A 147 6.24 13.40 -11.46
N ALA A 148 7.03 12.72 -12.30
CA ALA A 148 6.51 11.88 -13.38
C ALA A 148 5.59 10.77 -12.83
N PHE A 149 5.99 10.09 -11.77
CA PHE A 149 5.14 9.10 -11.08
C PHE A 149 3.80 9.71 -10.62
N ARG A 150 3.83 10.88 -9.97
CA ARG A 150 2.61 11.58 -9.52
C ARG A 150 1.70 11.96 -10.68
N ASN A 151 2.27 12.34 -11.83
CA ASN A 151 1.49 12.64 -13.02
C ASN A 151 0.81 11.37 -13.60
N VAL A 152 1.55 10.28 -13.74
CA VAL A 152 0.98 8.99 -14.18
C VAL A 152 -0.09 8.51 -13.19
N ARG A 153 0.12 8.70 -11.88
CA ARG A 153 -0.88 8.36 -10.83
C ARG A 153 -2.19 9.12 -11.01
N ARG A 154 -2.16 10.38 -11.46
CA ARG A 154 -3.38 11.17 -11.73
C ARG A 154 -4.15 10.65 -12.95
N THR A 155 -3.42 10.15 -13.96
CA THR A 155 -4.01 9.57 -15.18
C THR A 155 -4.53 8.16 -14.92
N ASN A 156 -3.80 7.36 -14.14
CA ASN A 156 -4.14 5.97 -13.85
C ASN A 156 -5.52 5.87 -13.19
N PRO A 157 -6.47 5.12 -13.78
CA PRO A 157 -7.76 4.87 -13.13
C PRO A 157 -7.63 3.98 -11.90
N LEU A 158 -6.62 3.09 -11.84
CA LEU A 158 -6.39 2.19 -10.72
C LEU A 158 -5.50 2.87 -9.66
N ARG A 159 -6.01 2.92 -8.44
CA ARG A 159 -5.25 3.27 -7.22
C ARG A 159 -5.14 2.04 -6.35
N PHE A 160 -3.96 1.79 -5.84
CA PHE A 160 -3.68 0.65 -4.98
C PHE A 160 -2.80 1.10 -3.81
N GLU A 161 -3.17 0.71 -2.60
CA GLU A 161 -2.41 0.97 -1.37
C GLU A 161 -2.24 -0.35 -0.63
N LEU A 162 -1.03 -0.62 -0.19
CA LEU A 162 -0.68 -1.73 0.68
C LEU A 162 -0.03 -1.17 1.94
N GLN A 163 -0.56 -1.57 3.09
CA GLN A 163 0.05 -1.37 4.38
C GLN A 163 0.24 -2.73 5.03
N PHE A 164 1.44 -3.00 5.48
CA PHE A 164 1.77 -4.23 6.18
C PHE A 164 2.55 -3.88 7.44
N SER A 165 2.23 -4.52 8.55
CA SER A 165 2.99 -4.40 9.79
C SER A 165 3.00 -5.69 10.59
N VAL A 166 4.08 -5.88 11.33
CA VAL A 166 4.25 -6.94 12.33
C VAL A 166 4.42 -6.25 13.68
N ASN A 167 3.59 -6.63 14.64
CA ASN A 167 3.44 -5.94 15.91
C ASN A 167 3.59 -6.93 17.06
N PRO A 168 4.81 -7.15 17.58
CA PRO A 168 5.00 -7.80 18.87
C PRO A 168 4.29 -7.01 19.98
N SER A 169 3.57 -7.71 20.84
CA SER A 169 2.81 -7.12 21.95
C SER A 169 2.77 -8.08 23.14
N ASP A 170 2.70 -7.53 24.32
CA ASP A 170 2.50 -8.24 25.59
C ASP A 170 1.04 -8.67 25.79
N ASN A 171 0.10 -8.10 25.00
CA ASN A 171 -1.34 -8.37 25.10
C ASN A 171 -2.01 -8.35 23.71
N VAL A 172 -1.96 -9.47 22.98
CA VAL A 172 -2.53 -9.56 21.61
C VAL A 172 -4.02 -9.85 21.57
N ASN A 173 -4.61 -10.26 22.70
CA ASN A 173 -6.02 -10.63 22.84
C ASN A 173 -6.87 -9.61 23.61
N ASN A 174 -6.32 -8.46 24.00
CA ASN A 174 -6.94 -7.47 24.88
C ASN A 174 -7.48 -8.12 26.16
N GLY A 175 -6.71 -9.04 26.74
CA GLY A 175 -7.04 -9.74 27.97
C GLY A 175 -6.72 -8.91 29.21
N SER A 176 -7.30 -9.30 30.35
CA SER A 176 -7.02 -8.67 31.64
C SER A 176 -5.62 -9.00 32.15
N ASN A 177 -4.99 -8.03 32.76
CA ASN A 177 -3.73 -8.24 33.47
C ASN A 177 -3.91 -8.93 34.84
N SER A 178 -5.14 -8.96 35.35
CA SER A 178 -5.51 -9.63 36.60
C SER A 178 -6.03 -11.06 36.34
N PRO A 179 -5.75 -12.03 37.21
CA PRO A 179 -6.38 -13.33 37.17
C PRO A 179 -7.82 -13.32 37.73
N TYR A 180 -8.26 -12.22 38.32
CA TYR A 180 -9.55 -12.09 38.96
C TYR A 180 -10.49 -11.19 38.16
N ASN A 181 -11.78 -11.51 38.20
CA ASN A 181 -12.85 -10.69 37.67
C ASN A 181 -13.61 -10.05 38.84
N LEU A 182 -13.39 -8.77 39.02
CA LEU A 182 -14.09 -7.95 40.01
C LEU A 182 -15.11 -7.07 39.29
N ILE A 183 -16.32 -7.00 39.82
CA ILE A 183 -17.38 -6.14 39.30
C ILE A 183 -17.66 -5.08 40.36
N GLU A 184 -17.54 -3.83 40.01
CA GLU A 184 -17.77 -2.72 40.94
C GLU A 184 -19.15 -2.78 41.57
N GLY A 185 -19.23 -2.63 42.90
CA GLY A 185 -20.48 -2.75 43.66
C GLY A 185 -20.97 -4.19 43.87
N SER A 186 -20.21 -5.23 43.46
CA SER A 186 -20.50 -6.63 43.70
C SER A 186 -19.51 -7.25 44.70
N PRO A 187 -19.94 -8.04 45.67
CA PRO A 187 -19.05 -8.78 46.56
C PRO A 187 -18.46 -10.03 45.89
N LEU A 188 -18.92 -10.40 44.70
CA LEU A 188 -18.48 -11.61 44.00
C LEU A 188 -17.16 -11.43 43.31
N VAL A 189 -16.24 -12.34 43.54
CA VAL A 189 -14.93 -12.41 42.89
C VAL A 189 -14.91 -13.62 41.98
N GLY A 190 -14.75 -13.41 40.66
CA GLY A 190 -14.57 -14.47 39.69
C GLY A 190 -13.08 -14.74 39.42
N THR A 191 -12.78 -15.93 38.88
CA THR A 191 -11.45 -16.24 38.35
C THR A 191 -11.50 -16.27 36.84
N LEU A 192 -10.58 -15.60 36.18
CA LEU A 192 -10.50 -15.55 34.73
C LEU A 192 -9.77 -16.78 34.17
N SER A 193 -10.31 -17.35 33.08
CA SER A 193 -9.61 -18.38 32.33
C SER A 193 -8.30 -17.85 31.75
N PRO A 194 -7.34 -18.71 31.41
CA PRO A 194 -6.10 -18.29 30.75
C PRO A 194 -6.33 -17.50 29.46
N SER A 195 -7.35 -17.86 28.69
CA SER A 195 -7.74 -17.17 27.43
C SER A 195 -8.31 -15.77 27.64
N ALA A 196 -8.81 -15.46 28.83
CA ALA A 196 -9.36 -14.16 29.20
C ALA A 196 -8.31 -13.20 29.78
N ARG A 197 -7.10 -13.69 30.07
CA ARG A 197 -5.97 -12.92 30.56
C ARG A 197 -5.11 -12.43 29.41
N ALA A 198 -4.24 -11.45 29.69
CA ALA A 198 -3.29 -10.95 28.72
C ALA A 198 -2.40 -12.07 28.15
N ILE A 199 -2.34 -12.19 26.84
CA ILE A 199 -1.53 -13.17 26.13
C ILE A 199 -0.51 -12.41 25.29
N SER A 200 0.76 -12.70 25.48
CA SER A 200 1.84 -12.15 24.67
C SER A 200 1.91 -12.83 23.30
N GLY A 201 2.29 -12.07 22.29
CA GLY A 201 2.35 -12.60 20.94
C GLY A 201 2.72 -11.59 19.88
N VAL A 202 2.45 -11.97 18.64
CA VAL A 202 2.70 -11.14 17.46
C VAL A 202 1.41 -11.00 16.67
N VAL A 203 1.09 -9.76 16.29
CA VAL A 203 -0.03 -9.43 15.39
C VAL A 203 0.52 -8.99 14.05
N ALA A 204 0.29 -9.75 12.97
CA ALA A 204 0.50 -9.30 11.60
C ALA A 204 -0.77 -8.61 11.10
N LYS A 205 -0.64 -7.37 10.63
CA LYS A 205 -1.75 -6.62 10.02
C LYS A 205 -1.44 -6.37 8.54
N THR A 206 -2.42 -6.66 7.68
CA THR A 206 -2.36 -6.38 6.25
C THR A 206 -3.62 -5.60 5.86
N ASP A 207 -3.46 -4.39 5.31
CA ASP A 207 -4.56 -3.57 4.78
C ASP A 207 -4.28 -3.29 3.30
N ILE A 208 -5.06 -3.91 2.43
CA ILE A 208 -5.01 -3.75 0.98
C ILE A 208 -6.22 -2.93 0.57
N ARG A 209 -5.99 -1.81 -0.09
CA ARG A 209 -7.04 -0.94 -0.62
C ARG A 209 -6.85 -0.75 -2.11
N GLY A 210 -7.93 -0.95 -2.86
CA GLY A 210 -7.99 -0.70 -4.29
C GLY A 210 -9.13 0.26 -4.61
N ALA A 211 -8.92 1.13 -5.61
CA ALA A 211 -9.97 1.95 -6.18
C ALA A 211 -9.76 2.04 -7.69
N TYR A 212 -10.79 1.72 -8.45
CA TYR A 212 -10.78 1.85 -9.91
C TYR A 212 -11.77 2.93 -10.34
N ARG A 213 -11.26 3.99 -10.98
CA ARG A 213 -12.07 5.09 -11.47
C ARG A 213 -12.85 4.66 -12.71
N VAL A 214 -14.17 4.52 -12.56
CA VAL A 214 -15.09 4.11 -13.64
C VAL A 214 -15.63 5.30 -14.41
N TRP A 215 -15.67 6.48 -13.79
CA TRP A 215 -16.16 7.70 -14.43
C TRP A 215 -15.41 8.93 -13.89
N LYS A 216 -15.22 9.92 -14.79
CA LYS A 216 -14.63 11.21 -14.47
C LYS A 216 -15.35 12.30 -15.25
N GLY A 217 -15.85 13.31 -14.54
CA GLY A 217 -16.45 14.52 -15.07
C GLY A 217 -15.72 15.77 -14.52
N ASP A 218 -16.26 16.95 -14.77
CA ASP A 218 -15.73 18.19 -14.25
C ASP A 218 -15.97 18.26 -12.75
N GLY A 219 -14.89 18.26 -11.98
CA GLY A 219 -14.91 18.27 -10.50
C GLY A 219 -15.51 17.02 -9.87
N GLN A 220 -15.73 15.93 -10.61
CA GLN A 220 -16.38 14.73 -10.10
C GLN A 220 -15.66 13.46 -10.58
N GLU A 221 -15.60 12.45 -9.72
CA GLU A 221 -15.07 11.12 -10.06
C GLU A 221 -15.87 10.04 -9.35
N THR A 222 -16.13 8.92 -10.04
CA THR A 222 -16.75 7.73 -9.44
C THR A 222 -15.75 6.56 -9.48
N HIS A 223 -15.62 5.86 -8.37
CA HIS A 223 -14.70 4.76 -8.20
C HIS A 223 -15.43 3.50 -7.70
N ILE A 224 -15.09 2.35 -8.26
CA ILE A 224 -15.31 1.06 -7.59
C ILE A 224 -14.18 0.91 -6.57
N THR A 225 -14.51 0.57 -5.34
CA THR A 225 -13.55 0.42 -4.25
C THR A 225 -13.55 -1.00 -3.72
N GLY A 226 -12.37 -1.48 -3.29
CA GLY A 226 -12.22 -2.75 -2.60
C GLY A 226 -11.25 -2.61 -1.43
N ARG A 227 -11.50 -3.33 -0.36
CA ARG A 227 -10.59 -3.40 0.80
C ARG A 227 -10.53 -4.81 1.33
N LEU A 228 -9.32 -5.25 1.66
CA LEU A 228 -9.04 -6.47 2.41
C LEU A 228 -8.22 -6.10 3.64
N LEU A 229 -8.77 -6.33 4.82
CA LEU A 229 -8.11 -6.09 6.09
C LEU A 229 -7.95 -7.41 6.82
N SER A 230 -6.71 -7.87 7.03
CA SER A 230 -6.37 -9.07 7.79
C SER A 230 -5.66 -8.67 9.09
N ARG A 231 -6.00 -9.36 10.16
CA ARG A 231 -5.32 -9.35 11.45
C ARG A 231 -5.06 -10.78 11.86
N GLU A 232 -3.82 -11.22 11.70
CA GLU A 232 -3.38 -12.56 12.06
C GLU A 232 -2.59 -12.52 13.35
N ILE A 233 -2.90 -13.43 14.27
CA ILE A 233 -2.33 -13.48 15.61
C ILE A 233 -1.60 -14.80 15.82
N ARG A 234 -0.41 -14.70 16.41
CA ARG A 234 0.35 -15.84 16.91
C ARG A 234 0.76 -15.57 18.36
N PHE A 235 0.46 -16.52 19.23
CA PHE A 235 0.92 -16.47 20.63
C PHE A 235 2.38 -16.85 20.71
N ASN A 236 3.10 -16.28 21.68
CA ASN A 236 4.47 -16.67 21.97
C ASN A 236 4.52 -18.07 22.60
N ASP A 237 3.56 -18.36 23.49
CA ASP A 237 3.45 -19.62 24.21
C ASP A 237 2.06 -20.24 24.00
N PRO A 238 1.92 -21.57 24.02
CA PRO A 238 0.63 -22.23 23.95
C PRO A 238 -0.29 -21.84 25.12
N VAL A 239 -1.54 -21.52 24.84
CA VAL A 239 -2.57 -21.21 25.84
C VAL A 239 -3.65 -22.29 25.76
N PRO A 240 -4.02 -22.94 26.90
CA PRO A 240 -5.04 -23.98 26.90
C PRO A 240 -6.40 -23.48 26.36
N GLY A 241 -6.97 -24.21 25.44
CA GLY A 241 -8.32 -23.97 24.92
C GLY A 241 -8.46 -22.82 23.93
N ILE A 242 -7.37 -22.16 23.50
CA ILE A 242 -7.40 -21.09 22.51
C ILE A 242 -6.09 -21.02 21.73
N SER A 243 -6.17 -20.68 20.46
CA SER A 243 -5.03 -20.40 19.59
C SER A 243 -5.13 -18.99 19.00
N GLY A 244 -4.03 -18.47 18.45
CA GLY A 244 -4.02 -17.17 17.79
C GLY A 244 -4.97 -17.12 16.59
N SER A 245 -5.19 -18.22 15.87
CA SER A 245 -6.14 -18.30 14.77
C SER A 245 -7.58 -18.06 15.22
N ASP A 246 -7.96 -18.48 16.44
CA ASP A 246 -9.33 -18.34 16.95
C ASP A 246 -9.74 -16.88 17.21
N ILE A 247 -8.74 -15.99 17.33
CA ILE A 247 -8.93 -14.54 17.51
C ILE A 247 -8.40 -13.70 16.37
N SER A 248 -8.00 -14.36 15.27
CA SER A 248 -7.63 -13.70 14.02
C SER A 248 -8.86 -13.26 13.24
N SER A 249 -8.75 -12.22 12.43
CA SER A 249 -9.89 -11.70 11.68
C SER A 249 -9.50 -11.30 10.26
N LEU A 250 -10.48 -11.43 9.36
CA LEU A 250 -10.42 -10.98 7.98
C LEU A 250 -11.70 -10.21 7.67
N ARG A 251 -11.56 -9.01 7.05
CA ARG A 251 -12.69 -8.25 6.51
C ARG A 251 -12.46 -7.97 5.04
N ALA A 252 -13.39 -8.40 4.18
CA ALA A 252 -13.41 -8.11 2.75
C ALA A 252 -14.59 -7.20 2.45
N GLN A 253 -14.33 -6.14 1.67
CA GLN A 253 -15.31 -5.10 1.36
C GLN A 253 -15.20 -4.71 -0.11
N LEU A 254 -16.35 -4.50 -0.75
CA LEU A 254 -16.49 -3.86 -2.06
C LEU A 254 -17.43 -2.67 -1.93
N GLY A 255 -17.29 -1.67 -2.80
CA GLY A 255 -18.15 -0.50 -2.75
C GLY A 255 -18.02 0.40 -3.97
N LEU A 256 -18.86 1.44 -3.97
CA LEU A 256 -18.79 2.57 -4.88
C LEU A 256 -18.51 3.83 -4.07
N ARG A 257 -17.64 4.68 -4.59
CA ARG A 257 -17.35 6.00 -4.03
C ARG A 257 -17.49 7.06 -5.10
N HIS A 258 -18.29 8.08 -4.82
CA HIS A 258 -18.42 9.27 -5.66
C HIS A 258 -17.78 10.46 -4.97
N LEU A 259 -16.84 11.11 -5.65
CA LEU A 259 -16.18 12.35 -5.21
C LEU A 259 -16.77 13.51 -5.98
N TRP A 260 -17.15 14.56 -5.26
CA TRP A 260 -17.68 15.81 -5.83
C TRP A 260 -16.94 17.01 -5.22
N ALA A 261 -16.22 17.73 -6.07
CA ALA A 261 -15.46 18.92 -5.73
C ALA A 261 -16.06 20.16 -6.44
N PRO A 262 -17.10 20.81 -5.86
CA PRO A 262 -17.78 21.95 -6.50
C PRO A 262 -16.92 23.21 -6.59
N GLY A 263 -15.72 23.19 -6.04
CA GLY A 263 -14.76 24.30 -6.03
C GLY A 263 -13.38 23.88 -5.56
N LYS A 264 -12.49 24.86 -5.34
CA LYS A 264 -11.09 24.63 -4.95
C LYS A 264 -10.89 24.39 -3.45
N SER A 265 -11.91 24.64 -2.63
CA SER A 265 -11.81 24.63 -1.17
C SER A 265 -12.05 23.27 -0.52
N GLY A 266 -12.33 22.23 -1.29
CA GLY A 266 -12.51 20.89 -0.76
C GLY A 266 -13.46 20.04 -1.61
N TYR A 267 -13.80 18.84 -1.10
CA TYR A 267 -14.66 17.90 -1.81
C TYR A 267 -15.60 17.16 -0.86
N TRP A 268 -16.70 16.67 -1.42
CA TRP A 268 -17.58 15.69 -0.80
C TRP A 268 -17.19 14.29 -1.28
N SER A 269 -17.32 13.31 -0.41
CA SER A 269 -17.22 11.88 -0.73
C SER A 269 -18.48 11.20 -0.27
N PHE A 270 -19.13 10.49 -1.17
CA PHE A 270 -20.28 9.64 -0.90
C PHE A 270 -19.88 8.21 -1.16
N ASP A 271 -20.11 7.31 -0.23
CA ASP A 271 -19.77 5.91 -0.40
C ASP A 271 -20.92 4.99 -0.01
N ILE A 272 -21.06 3.90 -0.77
CA ILE A 272 -21.85 2.74 -0.44
C ILE A 272 -20.93 1.52 -0.49
N ASN A 273 -21.06 0.64 0.46
CA ASN A 273 -20.19 -0.53 0.55
C ASN A 273 -20.91 -1.71 1.17
N GLY A 274 -20.38 -2.91 0.96
CA GLY A 274 -20.82 -4.12 1.59
C GLY A 274 -19.73 -5.18 1.58
N GLY A 275 -19.91 -6.20 2.40
CA GLY A 275 -18.90 -7.24 2.50
C GLY A 275 -19.16 -8.24 3.61
N ARG A 276 -18.08 -8.92 4.01
CA ARG A 276 -18.11 -9.94 5.07
C ARG A 276 -16.90 -9.80 5.98
N THR A 277 -17.14 -10.09 7.24
CA THR A 277 -16.10 -10.26 8.25
C THR A 277 -16.06 -11.71 8.69
N TRP A 278 -14.86 -12.27 8.78
CA TRP A 278 -14.57 -13.58 9.38
C TRP A 278 -13.81 -13.35 10.68
N TYR A 279 -14.10 -14.19 11.67
CA TYR A 279 -13.41 -14.21 12.95
C TYR A 279 -13.17 -15.68 13.36
N GLY A 280 -11.97 -16.00 13.80
CA GLY A 280 -11.58 -17.38 14.09
C GLY A 280 -11.71 -18.32 12.88
N GLY A 281 -11.53 -17.80 11.65
CA GLY A 281 -11.67 -18.57 10.40
C GLY A 281 -13.11 -18.80 9.94
N SER A 282 -14.13 -18.46 10.75
CA SER A 282 -15.55 -18.65 10.44
C SER A 282 -16.23 -17.32 10.05
N PRO A 283 -17.25 -17.33 9.15
CA PRO A 283 -18.04 -16.14 8.88
C PRO A 283 -18.66 -15.58 10.17
N TYR A 284 -18.42 -14.32 10.45
CA TYR A 284 -18.91 -13.65 11.65
C TYR A 284 -20.15 -12.80 11.35
N TYR A 285 -20.04 -11.82 10.47
CA TYR A 285 -21.19 -11.07 9.97
C TYR A 285 -20.99 -10.59 8.53
N ASP A 286 -22.12 -10.47 7.80
CA ASP A 286 -22.19 -9.70 6.56
C ASP A 286 -22.53 -8.25 6.93
N PHE A 287 -22.14 -7.29 6.08
CA PHE A 287 -22.49 -5.90 6.33
C PHE A 287 -22.80 -5.14 5.02
N ALA A 288 -23.60 -4.10 5.17
CA ALA A 288 -23.86 -3.09 4.16
C ALA A 288 -23.82 -1.71 4.80
N GLY A 289 -23.25 -0.72 4.14
CA GLY A 289 -23.10 0.60 4.72
C GLY A 289 -23.12 1.71 3.70
N VAL A 290 -23.47 2.90 4.20
CA VAL A 290 -23.45 4.16 3.45
C VAL A 290 -22.70 5.21 4.26
N GLY A 291 -21.98 6.09 3.58
CA GLY A 291 -21.20 7.13 4.22
C GLY A 291 -21.15 8.42 3.42
N VAL A 292 -20.98 9.51 4.14
CA VAL A 292 -20.76 10.83 3.58
C VAL A 292 -19.62 11.50 4.33
N GLN A 293 -18.73 12.13 3.59
CA GLN A 293 -17.61 12.88 4.16
C GLN A 293 -17.42 14.19 3.43
N ARG A 294 -17.12 15.25 4.18
CA ARG A 294 -16.67 16.55 3.66
C ARG A 294 -15.23 16.81 4.10
N LEU A 295 -14.36 17.08 3.12
CA LEU A 295 -13.06 17.69 3.36
C LEU A 295 -13.14 19.16 2.94
N GLN A 296 -12.83 20.08 3.85
CA GLN A 296 -12.91 21.52 3.64
C GLN A 296 -11.59 22.17 4.02
N LYS A 297 -10.98 22.88 3.08
CA LYS A 297 -9.87 23.79 3.34
C LYS A 297 -10.45 25.10 3.89
N LEU A 298 -10.25 25.37 5.18
CA LEU A 298 -10.72 26.58 5.84
C LEU A 298 -9.77 27.77 5.59
N THR A 299 -8.45 27.49 5.66
CA THR A 299 -7.38 28.43 5.32
C THR A 299 -6.27 27.68 4.59
N ASP A 300 -5.19 28.37 4.19
CA ASP A 300 -4.04 27.69 3.57
C ASP A 300 -3.34 26.72 4.52
N ARG A 301 -3.56 26.83 5.82
CA ARG A 301 -2.94 26.00 6.85
C ARG A 301 -3.93 25.14 7.63
N LEU A 302 -5.22 25.39 7.55
CA LEU A 302 -6.24 24.71 8.34
C LEU A 302 -7.21 23.95 7.44
N ASN A 303 -7.30 22.66 7.64
CA ASN A 303 -8.28 21.79 7.01
C ASN A 303 -9.24 21.23 8.05
N LEU A 304 -10.50 21.11 7.67
CA LEU A 304 -11.58 20.48 8.42
C LEU A 304 -12.03 19.22 7.67
N SER A 305 -12.20 18.13 8.37
CA SER A 305 -12.88 16.92 7.90
C SER A 305 -14.09 16.62 8.76
N LEU A 306 -15.21 16.33 8.12
CA LEU A 306 -16.45 15.91 8.77
C LEU A 306 -16.96 14.67 8.05
N GLY A 307 -17.51 13.70 8.78
CA GLY A 307 -18.08 12.53 8.13
C GLY A 307 -19.03 11.76 9.01
N THR A 308 -19.94 11.05 8.36
CA THR A 308 -20.84 10.09 9.00
C THR A 308 -20.88 8.80 8.17
N HIS A 309 -21.08 7.70 8.84
CA HIS A 309 -21.23 6.37 8.23
C HIS A 309 -22.25 5.57 9.03
N VAL A 310 -23.15 4.90 8.32
CA VAL A 310 -24.13 3.96 8.89
C VAL A 310 -23.87 2.61 8.26
N GLU A 311 -23.76 1.56 9.09
CA GLU A 311 -23.50 0.20 8.68
C GLU A 311 -24.45 -0.77 9.36
N GLU A 312 -25.21 -1.54 8.58
CA GLU A 312 -25.99 -2.68 9.03
C GLU A 312 -25.10 -3.94 9.07
N GLN A 313 -25.12 -4.66 10.17
CA GLN A 313 -24.37 -5.88 10.39
C GLN A 313 -25.34 -7.05 10.62
N PHE A 314 -25.24 -8.07 9.78
CA PHE A 314 -26.05 -9.28 9.81
C PHE A 314 -25.22 -10.45 10.35
N ASP A 315 -25.42 -10.77 11.62
CA ASP A 315 -24.67 -11.85 12.30
C ASP A 315 -24.95 -13.21 11.65
N LYS A 316 -23.92 -14.03 11.53
CA LYS A 316 -24.03 -15.34 10.83
C LYS A 316 -24.32 -16.50 11.77
N THR A 317 -24.24 -16.28 13.07
CA THR A 317 -24.42 -17.33 14.08
C THR A 317 -25.65 -17.09 14.94
N VAL A 318 -25.91 -15.85 15.31
CA VAL A 318 -26.98 -15.48 16.25
C VAL A 318 -27.70 -14.23 15.72
N PRO A 319 -28.81 -14.36 14.97
CA PRO A 319 -29.48 -13.19 14.35
C PRO A 319 -29.93 -12.10 15.32
N VAL A 320 -30.27 -12.44 16.58
CA VAL A 320 -30.59 -11.43 17.61
C VAL A 320 -29.43 -10.49 17.90
N THR A 321 -28.22 -10.81 17.43
CA THR A 321 -27.04 -9.94 17.54
C THR A 321 -26.77 -9.11 16.28
N ASP A 322 -27.73 -9.02 15.34
CA ASP A 322 -27.68 -8.03 14.27
C ASP A 322 -27.52 -6.63 14.86
N ALA A 323 -26.87 -5.73 14.16
CA ALA A 323 -26.60 -4.40 14.69
C ALA A 323 -26.59 -3.32 13.62
N THR A 324 -27.10 -2.16 13.95
CA THR A 324 -26.89 -0.92 13.23
C THR A 324 -25.77 -0.12 13.89
N VAL A 325 -24.75 0.22 13.13
CA VAL A 325 -23.60 0.99 13.63
C VAL A 325 -23.61 2.38 13.02
N TYR A 326 -23.81 3.38 13.86
CA TYR A 326 -23.69 4.80 13.50
C TYR A 326 -22.29 5.30 13.86
N SER A 327 -21.64 6.02 12.96
CA SER A 327 -20.35 6.63 13.22
C SER A 327 -20.34 8.06 12.71
N VAL A 328 -19.90 8.99 13.55
CA VAL A 328 -19.70 10.41 13.20
C VAL A 328 -18.28 10.79 13.58
N PHE A 329 -17.59 11.52 12.75
CA PHE A 329 -16.28 12.06 13.09
C PHE A 329 -16.10 13.49 12.60
N THR A 330 -15.28 14.23 13.32
CA THR A 330 -14.76 15.52 12.91
C THR A 330 -13.26 15.55 13.15
N GLY A 331 -12.51 16.16 12.24
CA GLY A 331 -11.07 16.30 12.35
C GLY A 331 -10.59 17.67 11.90
N LEU A 332 -9.58 18.18 12.57
CA LEU A 332 -8.85 19.39 12.22
C LEU A 332 -7.38 19.04 11.96
N SER A 333 -6.77 19.64 10.94
CA SER A 333 -5.36 19.54 10.66
C SER A 333 -4.80 20.93 10.38
N TYR A 334 -3.77 21.32 11.13
CA TYR A 334 -3.17 22.64 11.07
C TYR A 334 -1.67 22.54 10.75
N ALA A 335 -1.27 23.06 9.58
CA ALA A 335 0.11 23.13 9.16
C ALA A 335 0.86 24.28 9.87
N LEU A 336 1.87 23.95 10.66
CA LEU A 336 2.70 24.88 11.40
C LEU A 336 3.69 25.59 10.47
N GLY A 337 4.04 26.83 10.80
CA GLY A 337 5.06 27.60 10.07
C GLY A 337 6.47 26.98 10.11
N THR A 338 6.72 26.08 11.04
CA THR A 338 7.96 25.32 11.22
C THR A 338 8.04 24.04 10.36
N GLY A 339 7.03 23.79 9.50
CA GLY A 339 6.94 22.58 8.67
C GLY A 339 6.26 21.38 9.34
N GLY A 340 5.93 21.48 10.62
CA GLY A 340 5.18 20.44 11.35
C GLY A 340 3.67 20.54 11.14
N GLU A 341 2.91 19.55 11.67
CA GLU A 341 1.46 19.49 11.59
C GLU A 341 0.87 19.11 12.95
N LEU A 342 -0.19 19.81 13.34
CA LEU A 342 -1.06 19.45 14.45
C LEU A 342 -2.35 18.88 13.89
N GLY A 343 -2.77 17.73 14.38
CA GLY A 343 -4.04 17.08 14.08
C GLY A 343 -4.85 16.89 15.35
N ALA A 344 -6.18 17.02 15.26
CA ALA A 344 -7.12 16.60 16.28
C ALA A 344 -8.31 15.93 15.62
N GLN A 345 -8.79 14.83 16.19
CA GLN A 345 -9.96 14.11 15.71
C GLN A 345 -10.86 13.75 16.88
N LEU A 346 -12.15 13.98 16.72
CA LEU A 346 -13.21 13.50 17.61
C LEU A 346 -14.07 12.51 16.83
N GLN A 347 -14.37 11.38 17.44
CA GLN A 347 -15.24 10.35 16.87
C GLN A 347 -16.30 9.94 17.89
N PHE A 348 -17.52 9.79 17.42
CA PHE A 348 -18.63 9.13 18.12
C PHE A 348 -19.03 7.89 17.33
N ARG A 349 -19.28 6.80 18.04
CA ARG A 349 -19.78 5.55 17.48
C ARG A 349 -20.88 5.03 18.39
N ASP A 350 -22.02 4.67 17.80
CA ASP A 350 -23.15 4.06 18.45
C ASP A 350 -23.46 2.71 17.78
N ILE A 351 -23.62 1.69 18.56
CA ILE A 351 -24.00 0.34 18.12
C ILE A 351 -25.35 0.03 18.73
N ASP A 352 -26.38 0.00 17.92
CA ASP A 352 -27.73 -0.42 18.29
C ASP A 352 -27.92 -1.89 17.94
N SER A 353 -28.35 -2.71 18.91
CA SER A 353 -28.51 -4.17 18.77
C SER A 353 -29.34 -4.72 19.93
N ASP A 354 -30.21 -5.68 19.64
CA ASP A 354 -30.94 -6.46 20.64
C ASP A 354 -30.07 -7.54 21.31
N GLY A 355 -28.85 -7.73 20.79
CA GLY A 355 -27.89 -8.73 21.30
C GLY A 355 -27.31 -8.32 22.65
N ARG A 356 -27.27 -9.28 23.60
CA ARG A 356 -26.63 -9.06 24.91
C ARG A 356 -25.20 -8.60 24.73
N ASN A 357 -24.78 -7.59 25.50
CA ASN A 357 -23.41 -7.09 25.52
C ASN A 357 -22.92 -6.52 24.18
N ARG A 358 -23.84 -6.08 23.29
CA ARG A 358 -23.49 -5.56 21.98
C ARG A 358 -23.83 -4.09 21.81
N ALA A 359 -25.00 -3.66 22.21
CA ALA A 359 -25.39 -2.23 22.19
C ALA A 359 -24.43 -1.42 23.04
N SER A 360 -23.83 -0.39 22.44
CA SER A 360 -22.77 0.40 23.09
C SER A 360 -22.52 1.72 22.41
N GLN A 361 -22.08 2.70 23.19
CA GLN A 361 -21.69 4.03 22.72
C GLN A 361 -20.22 4.29 23.01
N GLN A 362 -19.51 4.87 22.07
CA GLN A 362 -18.09 5.20 22.22
C GLN A 362 -17.81 6.64 21.78
N TRP A 363 -17.17 7.38 22.65
CA TRP A 363 -16.53 8.65 22.33
C TRP A 363 -15.01 8.46 22.28
N SER A 364 -14.36 9.07 21.32
CA SER A 364 -12.91 8.98 21.20
C SER A 364 -12.35 10.32 20.70
N VAL A 365 -11.30 10.81 21.33
CA VAL A 365 -10.55 11.98 20.90
C VAL A 365 -9.08 11.59 20.72
N VAL A 366 -8.47 12.07 19.63
CA VAL A 366 -7.05 11.83 19.33
C VAL A 366 -6.40 13.14 18.91
N ALA A 367 -5.29 13.48 19.54
CA ALA A 367 -4.40 14.55 19.12
C ALA A 367 -3.12 13.94 18.51
N THR A 368 -2.62 14.54 17.43
CA THR A 368 -1.38 14.12 16.76
C THR A 368 -0.51 15.33 16.50
N TYR A 369 0.78 15.19 16.75
CA TYR A 369 1.79 16.18 16.40
C TYR A 369 2.86 15.53 15.53
N THR A 370 3.01 16.00 14.29
CA THR A 370 4.11 15.62 13.40
C THR A 370 5.16 16.72 13.45
N LEU A 371 6.39 16.35 13.76
CA LEU A 371 7.50 17.29 13.88
C LEU A 371 7.83 17.90 12.52
N GLY A 372 8.11 19.20 12.49
CA GLY A 372 8.49 19.93 11.27
C GLY A 372 9.94 19.69 10.81
N ARG A 373 10.71 18.93 11.57
CA ARG A 373 12.08 18.54 11.24
C ARG A 373 12.28 17.05 11.48
N GLN A 374 13.15 16.45 10.72
CA GLN A 374 13.58 15.07 10.96
C GLN A 374 14.43 14.98 12.24
N ILE A 375 14.34 13.85 12.90
CA ILE A 375 15.23 13.44 13.98
C ILE A 375 16.12 12.32 13.41
N GLY A 376 17.38 12.63 13.12
CA GLY A 376 18.22 11.74 12.32
C GLY A 376 17.57 11.49 10.94
N PRO A 377 17.45 10.25 10.48
CA PRO A 377 16.80 9.92 9.18
C PRO A 377 15.28 9.77 9.29
N ALA A 378 14.66 10.03 10.44
CA ALA A 378 13.25 9.76 10.70
C ALA A 378 12.40 11.03 10.75
N GLU A 379 11.26 11.02 10.07
CA GLU A 379 10.13 11.90 10.35
C GLU A 379 9.35 11.32 11.54
N VAL A 380 9.19 12.09 12.60
CA VAL A 380 8.59 11.63 13.85
C VAL A 380 7.22 12.27 14.05
N SER A 381 6.24 11.45 14.41
CA SER A 381 4.93 11.89 14.89
C SER A 381 4.61 11.27 16.24
N VAL A 382 3.93 12.04 17.09
CA VAL A 382 3.44 11.62 18.41
C VAL A 382 1.93 11.74 18.43
N SER A 383 1.26 10.75 18.99
CA SER A 383 -0.20 10.75 19.18
C SER A 383 -0.56 10.48 20.63
N LEU A 384 -1.64 11.09 21.08
CA LEU A 384 -2.27 10.83 22.36
C LEU A 384 -3.78 10.82 22.15
N GLY A 385 -4.45 9.83 22.71
CA GLY A 385 -5.88 9.68 22.60
C GLY A 385 -6.52 9.24 23.92
N HIS A 386 -7.80 9.50 24.01
CA HIS A 386 -8.67 9.11 25.11
C HIS A 386 -9.99 8.61 24.53
N SER A 387 -10.55 7.56 25.11
CA SER A 387 -11.89 7.08 24.75
C SER A 387 -12.68 6.59 25.94
N ILE A 388 -13.99 6.75 25.85
CA ILE A 388 -14.98 6.21 26.79
C ILE A 388 -15.91 5.31 25.98
N LEU A 389 -16.10 4.08 26.43
CA LEU A 389 -16.98 3.09 25.83
C LEU A 389 -18.00 2.63 26.88
N ASP A 390 -19.27 2.88 26.60
CA ASP A 390 -20.39 2.56 27.49
C ASP A 390 -21.30 1.52 26.89
N TYR A 391 -21.65 0.52 27.70
CA TYR A 391 -22.70 -0.44 27.45
C TYR A 391 -23.81 -0.21 28.48
N GLU A 392 -24.90 0.35 28.06
CA GLU A 392 -26.03 0.66 28.96
C GLU A 392 -26.53 -0.61 29.70
N GLN A 393 -26.51 -1.74 29.01
CA GLN A 393 -26.83 -3.04 29.57
C GLN A 393 -25.69 -4.01 29.36
N TYR A 394 -25.17 -4.58 30.42
CA TYR A 394 -24.12 -5.56 30.36
C TYR A 394 -24.37 -6.74 31.30
N TRP A 395 -24.07 -7.94 30.85
CA TRP A 395 -24.28 -9.19 31.57
C TRP A 395 -22.96 -9.96 31.69
N VAL A 396 -22.62 -10.37 32.89
CA VAL A 396 -21.56 -11.38 33.13
C VAL A 396 -22.25 -12.75 33.40
N ILE A 397 -22.73 -12.99 34.58
CA ILE A 397 -23.66 -14.09 34.92
C ILE A 397 -25.04 -13.47 35.21
N LEU A 398 -25.04 -12.36 35.87
CA LEU A 398 -26.17 -11.52 36.20
C LEU A 398 -26.01 -10.16 35.50
N PRO A 399 -27.11 -9.38 35.37
CA PRO A 399 -26.97 -8.00 34.85
C PRO A 399 -26.07 -7.20 35.77
N VAL A 400 -25.15 -6.48 35.18
CA VAL A 400 -24.26 -5.56 35.89
C VAL A 400 -25.02 -4.24 36.13
N ARG A 401 -25.10 -3.83 37.37
CA ARG A 401 -25.80 -2.59 37.74
C ARG A 401 -25.09 -1.38 37.12
N GLY A 402 -25.80 -0.61 36.31
CA GLY A 402 -25.25 0.55 35.60
C GLY A 402 -24.49 0.19 34.31
N GLY A 403 -24.57 -1.10 33.87
CA GLY A 403 -23.91 -1.53 32.64
C GLY A 403 -22.39 -1.70 32.77
N ARG A 404 -21.67 -1.51 31.67
CA ARG A 404 -20.20 -1.54 31.62
C ARG A 404 -19.68 -0.25 31.04
N THR A 405 -18.71 0.36 31.71
CA THR A 405 -17.99 1.55 31.22
C THR A 405 -16.50 1.24 31.19
N ASP A 406 -15.89 1.48 30.05
CA ASP A 406 -14.42 1.40 29.87
C ASP A 406 -13.87 2.79 29.55
N GLU A 407 -12.86 3.21 30.27
CA GLU A 407 -12.10 4.42 30.01
C GLU A 407 -10.68 4.06 29.58
N SER A 408 -10.26 4.52 28.38
CA SER A 408 -8.97 4.18 27.81
C SER A 408 -8.14 5.41 27.48
N TRP A 409 -6.87 5.40 27.89
CA TRP A 409 -5.84 6.30 27.41
C TRP A 409 -4.89 5.53 26.50
N PHE A 410 -4.60 6.06 25.34
CA PHE A 410 -3.69 5.42 24.38
C PHE A 410 -2.85 6.47 23.65
N GLY A 411 -1.69 6.04 23.20
CA GLY A 411 -0.80 6.92 22.44
C GLY A 411 0.40 6.19 21.89
N GLY A 412 1.20 6.92 21.14
CA GLY A 412 2.37 6.33 20.54
C GLY A 412 3.27 7.33 19.85
N VAL A 413 4.45 6.84 19.51
CA VAL A 413 5.46 7.54 18.73
C VAL A 413 5.70 6.73 17.45
N THR A 414 5.63 7.39 16.30
CA THR A 414 5.88 6.79 15.00
C THR A 414 7.05 7.47 14.33
N ALA A 415 8.02 6.68 13.89
CA ALA A 415 9.18 7.09 13.10
C ALA A 415 9.03 6.56 11.66
N THR A 416 9.06 7.46 10.68
CA THR A 416 9.01 7.14 9.25
C THR A 416 10.36 7.44 8.61
N PHE A 417 10.97 6.46 7.99
CA PHE A 417 12.34 6.52 7.48
C PHE A 417 12.35 6.77 5.96
N LYS A 418 12.08 8.01 5.54
CA LYS A 418 11.98 8.38 4.11
C LYS A 418 13.29 8.19 3.35
N ASP A 419 14.44 8.37 4.00
CA ASP A 419 15.76 8.23 3.39
C ASP A 419 16.12 6.76 3.08
N TYR A 420 15.43 5.80 3.73
CA TYR A 420 15.56 4.36 3.47
C TYR A 420 14.45 3.82 2.54
N SER A 421 13.96 4.67 1.64
CA SER A 421 12.94 4.25 0.67
C SER A 421 13.50 3.18 -0.27
N TYR A 422 12.77 2.08 -0.41
CA TYR A 422 13.06 1.04 -1.39
C TYR A 422 11.86 0.85 -2.31
N MET A 423 12.06 1.07 -3.61
CA MET A 423 11.00 0.95 -4.64
C MET A 423 9.74 1.78 -4.32
N GLY A 424 9.88 2.90 -3.59
CA GLY A 424 8.77 3.77 -3.17
C GLY A 424 8.00 3.27 -1.96
N PHE A 425 8.56 2.34 -1.20
CA PHE A 425 8.09 1.97 0.14
C PHE A 425 9.08 2.47 1.18
N VAL A 426 8.56 3.05 2.23
CA VAL A 426 9.37 3.55 3.36
C VAL A 426 9.12 2.69 4.59
N PRO A 427 10.17 2.36 5.35
CA PRO A 427 10.02 1.70 6.63
C PRO A 427 9.34 2.63 7.64
N VAL A 428 8.51 2.03 8.50
CA VAL A 428 7.84 2.72 9.59
C VAL A 428 8.01 1.88 10.85
N VAL A 429 8.43 2.52 11.93
CA VAL A 429 8.51 1.90 13.25
C VAL A 429 7.64 2.71 14.20
N SER A 430 6.81 2.07 15.00
CA SER A 430 6.07 2.75 16.06
C SER A 430 6.07 1.97 17.36
N VAL A 431 6.00 2.72 18.44
CA VAL A 431 5.76 2.19 19.80
C VAL A 431 4.44 2.77 20.26
N ASN A 432 3.53 1.91 20.66
CA ASN A 432 2.20 2.28 21.11
C ASN A 432 1.95 1.70 22.50
N ALA A 433 1.25 2.46 23.33
CA ALA A 433 0.81 2.02 24.66
C ALA A 433 -0.67 2.35 24.82
N GLU A 434 -1.37 1.48 25.52
CA GLU A 434 -2.77 1.65 25.88
C GLU A 434 -2.99 1.22 27.32
N LYS A 435 -3.80 1.98 28.03
CA LYS A 435 -4.26 1.68 29.37
C LYS A 435 -5.76 1.88 29.45
N SER A 436 -6.51 0.80 29.62
CA SER A 436 -7.95 0.80 29.80
C SER A 436 -8.30 0.41 31.24
N ARG A 437 -9.30 1.07 31.79
CA ARG A 437 -9.91 0.77 33.08
C ARG A 437 -11.41 0.60 32.90
N SER A 438 -11.97 -0.39 33.59
CA SER A 438 -13.38 -0.74 33.50
C SER A 438 -13.97 -0.95 34.90
N ASN A 439 -15.26 -0.70 35.04
CA ASN A 439 -16.02 -1.13 36.23
C ASN A 439 -16.16 -2.67 36.34
N ILE A 440 -15.67 -3.39 35.31
CA ILE A 440 -15.54 -4.85 35.31
C ILE A 440 -14.08 -5.16 35.00
N SER A 441 -13.29 -5.60 35.99
CA SER A 441 -11.84 -5.72 35.88
C SER A 441 -11.35 -6.73 34.80
N ARG A 442 -12.24 -7.58 34.28
CA ARG A 442 -11.99 -8.41 33.10
C ARG A 442 -11.55 -7.56 31.88
N PHE A 443 -11.95 -6.31 31.83
CA PHE A 443 -11.68 -5.37 30.74
C PHE A 443 -10.61 -4.33 31.08
N ASP A 444 -9.97 -4.47 32.24
CA ASP A 444 -8.76 -3.72 32.55
C ASP A 444 -7.61 -4.23 31.67
N VAL A 445 -7.12 -3.36 30.81
CA VAL A 445 -6.05 -3.68 29.85
C VAL A 445 -4.90 -2.71 30.01
N ASP A 446 -3.71 -3.24 30.17
CA ASP A 446 -2.46 -2.53 29.95
C ASP A 446 -1.76 -3.22 28.79
N GLN A 447 -1.43 -2.49 27.73
CA GLN A 447 -0.83 -3.04 26.53
C GLN A 447 0.33 -2.16 26.05
N THR A 448 1.42 -2.78 25.67
CA THR A 448 2.49 -2.15 24.92
C THR A 448 2.79 -2.96 23.67
N ALA A 449 2.92 -2.27 22.54
CA ALA A 449 3.22 -2.89 21.26
C ALA A 449 4.27 -2.10 20.50
N VAL A 450 5.21 -2.82 19.91
CA VAL A 450 6.12 -2.26 18.91
C VAL A 450 5.62 -2.68 17.54
N SER A 451 5.64 -1.78 16.56
CA SER A 451 5.18 -2.06 15.20
C SER A 451 6.31 -1.81 14.22
N PHE A 452 6.57 -2.78 13.38
CA PHE A 452 7.47 -2.68 12.23
C PHE A 452 6.65 -2.82 10.96
N GLY A 453 6.69 -1.84 10.09
CA GLY A 453 5.87 -1.85 8.89
C GLY A 453 6.52 -1.16 7.71
N ILE A 454 5.81 -1.25 6.58
CA ILE A 454 6.11 -0.52 5.36
C ILE A 454 4.88 0.21 4.87
N ARG A 455 5.07 1.40 4.32
CA ARG A 455 3.99 2.12 3.62
C ARG A 455 4.49 2.73 2.32
N SER A 456 3.59 2.93 1.35
CA SER A 456 3.92 3.63 0.11
C SER A 456 4.24 5.11 0.38
N GLU A 457 5.34 5.63 -0.18
CA GLU A 457 5.75 7.04 -0.06
C GLU A 457 4.99 7.93 -1.05
N PHE A 458 4.66 7.45 -2.23
CA PHE A 458 4.03 8.17 -3.34
C PHE A 458 3.15 7.28 -4.22
#